data_44ca144c69dee2155ed643960de3b304
#
_entry.id   44ca144c69dee2155ed643960de3b304
#
_cell.length_a   1.000
_cell.length_b   1.000
_cell.length_c   1.000
_cell.angle_alpha   90.00
_cell.angle_beta   90.00
_cell.angle_gamma   90.00
#
_symmetry.space_group_name_H-M   'P 1'
#
loop_
_entity.id
_entity.type
_entity.pdbx_description
1 polymer ?
#
loop_
_entity_poly.entity_id
_entity_poly.type
_entity_poly.pdbx_seq_one_letter_code
_entity_poly.pdbx_strand_id
1 'polypeptide(L)'
;MMSIHKRWLSFVLLDDISFKELLKKLEQVFERKLICEDDEGRYIAKAECNGFTVTLIDKEDRLSEFLCDENYSLEITIRSDDYFNSNFENFIKETLRNGNIKWGRSVWAPDQLSQ
;
A
#
# COMPACT_ATOMS: atom_id res chain seq x y z
N MET A 1 -15.38 25.33 7.65
CA MET A 1 -14.28 24.45 7.80
C MET A 1 -14.56 23.10 7.16
N MET A 2 -13.63 22.57 6.55
CA MET A 2 -13.92 21.35 5.92
C MET A 2 -13.12 20.22 6.51
N SER A 3 -13.68 19.08 6.48
CA SER A 3 -12.98 17.92 6.92
C SER A 3 -12.12 17.41 5.79
N ILE A 4 -11.00 16.91 6.18
CA ILE A 4 -10.14 16.25 5.23
C ILE A 4 -10.45 14.77 5.32
N HIS A 5 -10.91 14.23 4.22
CA HIS A 5 -11.21 12.81 4.18
C HIS A 5 -10.00 12.08 3.67
N LYS A 6 -9.46 11.22 4.50
CA LYS A 6 -8.39 10.36 4.08
C LYS A 6 -8.96 9.02 3.75
N ARG A 7 -8.69 8.57 2.56
CA ARG A 7 -9.08 7.23 2.12
C ARG A 7 -7.87 6.52 1.61
N TRP A 8 -7.83 5.25 1.81
CA TRP A 8 -6.75 4.45 1.25
C TRP A 8 -7.32 3.17 0.68
N LEU A 9 -6.65 2.71 -0.37
CA LEU A 9 -6.97 1.45 -1.01
C LEU A 9 -5.93 0.46 -0.50
N SER A 10 -6.38 -0.56 0.20
CA SER A 10 -5.49 -1.55 0.81
C SER A 10 -5.49 -2.82 0.01
N PHE A 11 -4.29 -3.37 -0.17
CA PHE A 11 -4.11 -4.66 -0.83
C PHE A 11 -3.39 -5.60 0.11
N VAL A 12 -3.84 -6.86 0.11
CA VAL A 12 -3.10 -7.93 0.75
C VAL A 12 -2.25 -8.54 -0.35
N LEU A 13 -0.93 -8.49 -0.20
CA LEU A 13 -0.01 -8.98 -1.22
C LEU A 13 0.34 -10.44 -0.94
N LEU A 14 0.31 -11.25 -1.98
CA LEU A 14 0.49 -12.69 -1.84
C LEU A 14 1.89 -13.16 -2.20
N ASP A 15 2.75 -12.27 -2.67
CA ASP A 15 4.09 -12.66 -3.07
C ASP A 15 4.88 -13.17 -1.88
N ASP A 16 5.53 -14.31 -2.08
CA ASP A 16 6.34 -14.93 -1.03
C ASP A 16 7.82 -14.64 -1.32
N ILE A 17 8.16 -13.37 -1.28
CA ILE A 17 9.52 -12.92 -1.51
C ILE A 17 9.89 -11.99 -0.36
N SER A 18 11.17 -11.61 -0.30
CA SER A 18 11.61 -10.75 0.79
C SER A 18 11.02 -9.35 0.65
N PHE A 19 11.01 -8.63 1.76
CA PHE A 19 10.55 -7.25 1.76
C PHE A 19 11.35 -6.41 0.75
N LYS A 20 12.67 -6.62 0.72
CA LYS A 20 13.54 -5.89 -0.20
C LYS A 20 13.21 -6.15 -1.65
N GLU A 21 12.92 -7.41 -1.97
CA GLU A 21 12.59 -7.75 -3.35
C GLU A 21 11.26 -7.14 -3.76
N LEU A 22 10.28 -7.20 -2.85
CA LEU A 22 8.98 -6.61 -3.13
C LEU A 22 9.10 -5.10 -3.25
N LEU A 23 9.92 -4.49 -2.41
CA LEU A 23 10.18 -3.06 -2.46
C LEU A 23 10.69 -2.66 -3.84
N LYS A 24 11.65 -3.43 -4.36
CA LYS A 24 12.21 -3.14 -5.67
C LYS A 24 11.19 -3.26 -6.79
N LYS A 25 10.33 -4.27 -6.69
CA LYS A 25 9.26 -4.43 -7.68
C LYS A 25 8.33 -3.22 -7.69
N LEU A 26 7.97 -2.74 -6.51
CA LEU A 26 7.09 -1.59 -6.39
C LEU A 26 7.76 -0.33 -6.93
N GLU A 27 9.05 -0.16 -6.63
CA GLU A 27 9.78 0.99 -7.15
C GLU A 27 9.78 1.00 -8.67
N GLN A 28 9.89 -0.17 -9.28
CA GLN A 28 9.90 -0.26 -10.73
C GLN A 28 8.55 0.08 -11.33
N VAL A 29 7.47 -0.46 -10.78
CA VAL A 29 6.17 -0.27 -11.41
C VAL A 29 5.60 1.12 -11.15
N PHE A 30 5.91 1.72 -10.01
CA PHE A 30 5.45 3.07 -9.72
C PHE A 30 6.44 4.13 -10.17
N GLU A 31 7.63 3.71 -10.58
CA GLU A 31 8.70 4.61 -11.03
C GLU A 31 9.00 5.66 -9.98
N ARG A 32 9.05 5.23 -8.74
CA ARG A 32 9.35 6.09 -7.60
C ARG A 32 10.21 5.33 -6.62
N LYS A 33 11.10 6.04 -5.96
CA LYS A 33 11.90 5.44 -4.91
C LYS A 33 11.10 5.45 -3.62
N LEU A 34 11.02 4.29 -2.99
CA LEU A 34 10.33 4.17 -1.71
C LEU A 34 11.33 4.32 -0.58
N ILE A 35 11.00 5.18 0.37
CA ILE A 35 11.87 5.43 1.51
C ILE A 35 11.42 4.55 2.64
N CYS A 36 12.34 3.70 3.10
CA CYS A 36 12.04 2.72 4.12
C CYS A 36 12.38 3.26 5.50
N GLU A 37 11.46 3.09 6.43
CA GLU A 37 11.64 3.48 7.82
C GLU A 37 11.34 2.29 8.71
N ASP A 38 11.97 2.28 9.87
CA ASP A 38 11.73 1.25 10.87
C ASP A 38 10.73 1.82 11.88
N ASP A 39 9.48 1.36 11.81
CA ASP A 39 8.44 1.83 12.70
C ASP A 39 8.24 0.81 13.81
N GLU A 40 9.00 0.96 14.87
CA GLU A 40 8.94 0.12 16.06
C GLU A 40 9.05 -1.36 15.71
N GLY A 41 10.04 -1.69 14.89
CA GLY A 41 10.33 -3.07 14.53
C GLY A 41 9.70 -3.52 13.23
N ARG A 42 8.81 -2.71 12.66
CA ARG A 42 8.19 -3.04 11.39
C ARG A 42 8.67 -2.06 10.32
N TYR A 43 9.14 -2.58 9.22
CA TYR A 43 9.58 -1.73 8.11
C TYR A 43 8.38 -1.21 7.35
N ILE A 44 8.40 0.07 7.06
CA ILE A 44 7.38 0.72 6.26
C ILE A 44 8.08 1.55 5.21
N ALA A 45 7.74 1.33 3.96
CA ALA A 45 8.36 2.07 2.87
C ALA A 45 7.30 2.90 2.15
N LYS A 46 7.61 4.16 1.91
CA LYS A 46 6.64 5.10 1.34
C LYS A 46 7.21 5.81 0.14
N ALA A 47 6.34 6.13 -0.80
CA ALA A 47 6.67 6.96 -1.94
C ALA A 47 5.50 7.89 -2.23
N GLU A 48 5.82 9.16 -2.49
CA GLU A 48 4.81 10.13 -2.88
C GLU A 48 4.68 10.10 -4.38
N CYS A 49 3.47 9.88 -4.85
CA CYS A 49 3.18 9.88 -6.26
C CYS A 49 2.28 11.06 -6.59
N ASN A 50 1.88 11.15 -7.84
CA ASN A 50 1.08 12.27 -8.28
C ASN A 50 -0.36 12.08 -7.82
N GLY A 51 -0.69 12.66 -6.67
CA GLY A 51 -2.05 12.61 -6.13
C GLY A 51 -2.29 11.51 -5.12
N PHE A 52 -1.32 10.67 -4.88
CA PHE A 52 -1.48 9.59 -3.91
C PHE A 52 -0.13 9.16 -3.33
N THR A 53 -0.18 8.45 -2.24
CA THR A 53 1.01 7.95 -1.56
C THR A 53 0.95 6.43 -1.54
N VAL A 54 2.07 5.81 -1.88
CA VAL A 54 2.20 4.35 -1.85
C VAL A 54 2.94 3.95 -0.58
N THR A 55 2.38 3.02 0.18
CA THR A 55 2.98 2.57 1.43
C THR A 55 3.03 1.04 1.43
N LEU A 56 4.23 0.49 1.55
CA LEU A 56 4.42 -0.95 1.69
C LEU A 56 4.72 -1.26 3.15
N ILE A 57 3.96 -2.17 3.72
CA ILE A 57 4.09 -2.53 5.14
C ILE A 57 4.58 -3.97 5.24
N ASP A 58 5.66 -4.14 5.99
CA ASP A 58 6.26 -5.44 6.22
C ASP A 58 5.29 -6.36 6.95
N LYS A 59 5.41 -7.65 6.69
CA LYS A 59 4.59 -8.64 7.38
C LYS A 59 5.19 -9.06 8.71
N GLU A 60 6.42 -8.67 8.99
CA GLU A 60 7.09 -9.00 10.25
C GLU A 60 7.21 -7.80 11.15
N ASP A 61 6.93 -8.02 12.42
CA ASP A 61 7.13 -7.02 13.45
C ASP A 61 8.17 -7.60 14.41
N ARG A 62 9.39 -7.11 14.30
CA ARG A 62 10.50 -7.69 15.04
C ARG A 62 10.51 -7.38 16.53
N LEU A 63 9.68 -6.44 16.95
CA LEU A 63 9.56 -6.11 18.37
C LEU A 63 8.40 -6.81 19.04
N SER A 64 7.54 -7.45 18.27
CA SER A 64 6.39 -8.15 18.83
C SER A 64 6.50 -9.63 18.51
N GLU A 65 6.54 -10.44 19.56
CA GLU A 65 6.66 -11.87 19.35
C GLU A 65 5.35 -12.50 18.88
N PHE A 66 4.26 -11.77 19.02
CA PHE A 66 2.95 -12.35 18.75
C PHE A 66 2.25 -11.81 17.52
N LEU A 67 2.73 -10.72 16.97
CA LEU A 67 2.04 -10.06 15.90
C LEU A 67 2.86 -10.12 14.63
N CYS A 68 2.59 -11.14 13.86
CA CYS A 68 3.14 -11.26 12.51
C CYS A 68 1.97 -11.40 11.59
N ASP A 69 1.91 -10.55 10.59
CA ASP A 69 0.92 -10.70 9.53
C ASP A 69 1.39 -11.80 8.60
N GLU A 70 0.45 -12.52 8.04
CA GLU A 70 0.80 -13.56 7.09
C GLU A 70 1.28 -13.01 5.77
N ASN A 71 0.87 -11.79 5.46
CA ASN A 71 1.14 -11.19 4.15
C ASN A 71 1.60 -9.76 4.30
N TYR A 72 2.33 -9.29 3.29
CA TYR A 72 2.64 -7.88 3.19
C TYR A 72 1.36 -7.11 2.87
N SER A 73 1.33 -5.86 3.26
CA SER A 73 0.21 -4.97 2.95
C SER A 73 0.69 -3.81 2.10
N LEU A 74 -0.14 -3.41 1.16
CA LEU A 74 0.13 -2.24 0.35
C LEU A 74 -1.03 -1.29 0.53
N GLU A 75 -0.73 -0.04 0.90
CA GLU A 75 -1.77 0.97 1.06
C GLU A 75 -1.51 2.11 0.10
N ILE A 76 -2.56 2.47 -0.63
CA ILE A 76 -2.52 3.61 -1.53
C ILE A 76 -3.40 4.69 -0.91
N THR A 77 -2.78 5.71 -0.36
CA THR A 77 -3.53 6.79 0.29
C THR A 77 -3.80 7.89 -0.73
N ILE A 78 -5.07 8.18 -0.98
CA ILE A 78 -5.42 9.21 -1.95
C ILE A 78 -5.62 10.53 -1.23
N ARG A 79 -5.33 11.62 -1.94
CA ARG A 79 -5.49 12.98 -1.40
C ARG A 79 -6.74 13.66 -1.88
N SER A 80 -7.47 13.02 -2.79
CA SER A 80 -8.66 13.59 -3.35
C SER A 80 -9.67 12.50 -3.62
N ASP A 81 -10.94 12.79 -3.36
CA ASP A 81 -12.01 11.86 -3.67
C ASP A 81 -12.15 11.63 -5.17
N ASP A 82 -11.48 12.45 -5.98
CA ASP A 82 -11.43 12.20 -7.41
C ASP A 82 -10.84 10.83 -7.75
N TYR A 83 -10.01 10.31 -6.86
CA TYR A 83 -9.42 8.99 -7.04
C TYR A 83 -10.22 7.88 -6.36
N PHE A 84 -11.28 8.23 -5.67
CA PHE A 84 -12.10 7.23 -5.00
C PHE A 84 -13.11 6.66 -5.99
N ASN A 85 -12.62 5.83 -6.90
CA ASN A 85 -13.46 5.25 -7.93
C ASN A 85 -12.79 3.99 -8.48
N SER A 86 -13.57 3.22 -9.25
CA SER A 86 -13.08 1.96 -9.76
C SER A 86 -12.04 2.13 -10.86
N ASN A 87 -12.04 3.26 -11.55
CA ASN A 87 -10.99 3.50 -12.56
C ASN A 87 -9.62 3.60 -11.93
N PHE A 88 -9.53 4.32 -10.82
CA PHE A 88 -8.27 4.43 -10.11
C PHE A 88 -7.86 3.09 -9.52
N GLU A 89 -8.82 2.38 -8.95
CA GLU A 89 -8.53 1.05 -8.39
C GLU A 89 -7.99 0.12 -9.48
N ASN A 90 -8.60 0.15 -10.65
CA ASN A 90 -8.15 -0.68 -11.76
C ASN A 90 -6.76 -0.26 -12.24
N PHE A 91 -6.49 1.04 -12.22
CA PHE A 91 -5.16 1.54 -12.58
C PHE A 91 -4.09 0.96 -11.66
N ILE A 92 -4.35 0.96 -10.35
CA ILE A 92 -3.40 0.40 -9.40
C ILE A 92 -3.26 -1.11 -9.62
N LYS A 93 -4.38 -1.80 -9.84
CA LYS A 93 -4.33 -3.25 -10.08
C LYS A 93 -3.52 -3.59 -11.32
N GLU A 94 -3.69 -2.80 -12.38
CA GLU A 94 -2.91 -3.01 -13.60
C GLU A 94 -1.43 -2.75 -13.35
N THR A 95 -1.13 -1.72 -12.58
CA THR A 95 0.24 -1.40 -12.23
C THR A 95 0.90 -2.56 -11.50
N LEU A 96 0.19 -3.14 -10.53
CA LEU A 96 0.72 -4.28 -9.79
C LEU A 96 0.88 -5.50 -10.71
N ARG A 97 -0.09 -5.72 -11.59
CA ARG A 97 -0.03 -6.83 -12.53
C ARG A 97 1.18 -6.70 -13.46
N ASN A 98 1.46 -5.48 -13.92
CA ASN A 98 2.59 -5.23 -14.80
C ASN A 98 3.91 -5.55 -14.11
N GLY A 99 3.97 -5.42 -12.79
CA GLY A 99 5.16 -5.75 -12.02
C GLY A 99 5.18 -7.19 -11.54
N ASN A 100 4.20 -7.98 -11.97
CA ASN A 100 4.09 -9.37 -11.53
C ASN A 100 3.96 -9.45 -10.02
N ILE A 101 3.19 -8.51 -9.45
CA ILE A 101 2.91 -8.48 -8.02
C ILE A 101 1.50 -8.99 -7.82
N LYS A 102 1.36 -9.99 -6.96
CA LYS A 102 0.08 -10.66 -6.76
C LYS A 102 -0.62 -10.15 -5.52
N TRP A 103 -1.92 -9.98 -5.63
CA TRP A 103 -2.70 -9.58 -4.47
C TRP A 103 -3.90 -10.51 -4.33
N GLY A 104 -4.36 -10.70 -3.09
CA GLY A 104 -5.50 -11.58 -2.84
C GLY A 104 -6.77 -10.82 -2.58
N ARG A 105 -6.66 -9.58 -2.14
CA ARG A 105 -7.83 -8.81 -1.77
C ARG A 105 -7.50 -7.33 -1.83
N SER A 106 -8.46 -6.54 -2.27
CA SER A 106 -8.34 -5.08 -2.22
C SER A 106 -9.59 -4.52 -1.56
N VAL A 107 -9.40 -3.51 -0.74
CA VAL A 107 -10.48 -2.91 0.04
C VAL A 107 -10.21 -1.42 0.19
N TRP A 108 -11.25 -0.62 -0.01
CA TRP A 108 -11.20 0.80 0.32
C TRP A 108 -11.48 0.98 1.80
N ALA A 109 -10.72 1.83 2.44
CA ALA A 109 -10.86 2.11 3.86
C ALA A 109 -10.73 3.61 4.11
N PRO A 110 -11.70 4.26 4.67
CA PRO A 110 -13.02 3.70 4.93
C PRO A 110 -13.81 3.61 3.63
N ASP A 111 -14.60 2.57 3.52
CA ASP A 111 -15.39 2.38 2.31
C ASP A 111 -16.66 3.21 2.33
N GLN A 112 -16.97 3.79 3.46
CA GLN A 112 -18.09 4.69 3.58
C GLN A 112 -17.76 5.74 4.61
N LEU A 113 -18.49 6.84 4.57
CA LEU A 113 -18.26 7.90 5.51
C LEU A 113 -18.72 7.51 6.88
N SER A 114 -17.87 7.76 7.86
CA SER A 114 -18.26 7.57 9.24
C SER A 114 -19.20 8.66 9.66
N GLN A 115 -20.04 8.31 10.53
CA GLN A 115 -20.98 9.27 11.08
C GLN A 115 -20.37 10.06 12.21
#